data_c694e54837c5e8d2d6a216d789251402
#
_entry.id   c694e54837c5e8d2d6a216d789251402
#
_cell.length_a   1.000
_cell.length_b   1.000
_cell.length_c   1.000
_cell.angle_alpha   90.00
_cell.angle_beta   90.00
_cell.angle_gamma   90.00
#
_symmetry.space_group_name_H-M   'P 1'
#
loop_
_entity.id
_entity.type
_entity.pdbx_description
1 polymer ?
#
loop_
_entity_poly.entity_id
_entity_poly.type
_entity_poly.pdbx_seq_one_letter_code
_entity_poly.pdbx_strand_id
1 'polypeptide(L)'
;DRSSAASDVYKRQGAGGTPTASAVLGDLVAASRNVVHGGRAPGDNTYANLPIANFGDVQTRYLVNMYVVDEKGTLSKVTDVFAKNDVSIATVYQDELGESEADTAVGGNSDGKFASLSVVTHLASEANLAACVEALGESDSVVRVTSVLRMEGQEK
;
A
#
# COMPACT_ATOMS: atom_id res chain seq x y z
N ASP A 1 26.68 12.47 -26.79
CA ASP A 1 25.77 11.47 -27.37
C ASP A 1 24.57 11.29 -26.49
N ARG A 2 23.51 11.99 -26.80
CA ARG A 2 22.26 11.93 -25.99
C ARG A 2 21.53 10.67 -26.37
N SER A 3 21.44 9.75 -25.44
CA SER A 3 20.75 8.48 -25.61
C SER A 3 19.32 8.72 -26.14
N SER A 4 18.96 8.05 -27.22
CA SER A 4 17.63 8.13 -27.86
C SER A 4 16.49 7.77 -26.88
N ALA A 5 16.76 6.95 -25.89
CA ALA A 5 15.83 6.58 -24.83
C ALA A 5 15.39 7.76 -23.94
N ALA A 6 16.30 8.67 -23.60
CA ALA A 6 15.96 9.87 -22.84
C ALA A 6 15.11 10.84 -23.68
N SER A 7 15.37 10.93 -24.99
CA SER A 7 14.58 11.74 -25.93
C SER A 7 13.14 11.23 -26.07
N ASP A 8 12.94 9.91 -26.06
CA ASP A 8 11.61 9.31 -26.16
C ASP A 8 10.78 9.48 -24.89
N VAL A 9 11.40 9.43 -23.71
CA VAL A 9 10.72 9.70 -22.43
C VAL A 9 10.23 11.15 -22.39
N TYR A 10 11.01 12.11 -22.81
CA TYR A 10 10.60 13.52 -22.85
C TYR A 10 9.50 13.81 -23.89
N LYS A 11 9.48 13.12 -25.00
CA LYS A 11 8.40 13.26 -26.02
C LYS A 11 7.06 12.74 -25.55
N ARG A 12 7.03 11.80 -24.61
CA ARG A 12 5.79 11.23 -24.06
C ARG A 12 5.18 12.05 -22.93
N GLN A 13 5.93 12.94 -22.35
CA GLN A 13 5.50 13.71 -21.17
C GLN A 13 4.58 14.89 -21.50
N GLY A 14 4.40 15.25 -22.79
CA GLY A 14 3.40 16.23 -23.22
C GLY A 14 3.49 17.56 -22.46
N ALA A 15 4.60 18.29 -22.57
CA ALA A 15 4.75 19.60 -21.97
C ALA A 15 4.14 20.67 -22.87
N GLY A 16 3.02 21.26 -22.44
CA GLY A 16 2.30 22.33 -23.12
C GLY A 16 1.06 21.87 -23.90
N GLY A 17 0.23 22.82 -24.32
CA GLY A 17 -1.09 22.57 -24.92
C GLY A 17 -1.03 21.75 -26.22
N THR A 18 -0.18 22.13 -27.14
CA THR A 18 -0.09 21.48 -28.48
C THR A 18 0.43 20.02 -28.40
N PRO A 19 1.52 19.71 -27.70
CA PRO A 19 1.97 18.31 -27.56
C PRO A 19 0.94 17.43 -26.81
N THR A 20 0.30 17.96 -25.80
CA THR A 20 -0.73 17.24 -25.05
C THR A 20 -1.96 16.96 -25.91
N ALA A 21 -2.44 17.96 -26.65
CA ALA A 21 -3.56 17.79 -27.57
C ALA A 21 -3.25 16.77 -28.68
N SER A 22 -2.04 16.77 -29.22
CA SER A 22 -1.60 15.79 -30.22
C SER A 22 -1.58 14.37 -29.66
N ALA A 23 -1.12 14.16 -28.41
CA ALA A 23 -1.12 12.86 -27.76
C ALA A 23 -2.56 12.35 -27.54
N VAL A 24 -3.44 13.19 -26.98
CA VAL A 24 -4.86 12.84 -26.78
C VAL A 24 -5.56 12.50 -28.08
N LEU A 25 -5.35 13.30 -29.15
CA LEU A 25 -5.92 13.00 -30.47
C LEU A 25 -5.39 11.70 -31.04
N GLY A 26 -4.10 11.41 -30.88
CA GLY A 26 -3.50 10.15 -31.30
C GLY A 26 -4.17 8.94 -30.66
N ASP A 27 -4.34 8.98 -29.35
CA ASP A 27 -5.00 7.92 -28.59
C ASP A 27 -6.48 7.79 -28.94
N LEU A 28 -7.19 8.91 -29.11
CA LEU A 28 -8.59 8.91 -29.52
C LEU A 28 -8.78 8.28 -30.91
N VAL A 29 -7.93 8.62 -31.89
CA VAL A 29 -7.97 8.05 -33.23
C VAL A 29 -7.65 6.54 -33.17
N ALA A 30 -6.67 6.12 -32.38
CA ALA A 30 -6.33 4.71 -32.23
C ALA A 30 -7.49 3.92 -31.60
N ALA A 31 -8.08 4.43 -30.52
CA ALA A 31 -9.24 3.83 -29.88
C ALA A 31 -10.44 3.75 -30.85
N SER A 32 -10.72 4.83 -31.58
CA SER A 32 -11.83 4.87 -32.56
C SER A 32 -11.65 3.84 -33.67
N ARG A 33 -10.44 3.69 -34.21
CA ARG A 33 -10.11 2.65 -35.18
C ARG A 33 -10.35 1.24 -34.63
N ASN A 34 -9.93 0.99 -33.42
CA ASN A 34 -10.14 -0.30 -32.78
C ASN A 34 -11.64 -0.61 -32.59
N VAL A 35 -12.46 0.38 -32.21
CA VAL A 35 -13.91 0.23 -32.11
C VAL A 35 -14.53 -0.08 -33.46
N VAL A 36 -14.18 0.69 -34.51
CA VAL A 36 -14.78 0.55 -35.84
C VAL A 36 -14.38 -0.75 -36.53
N HIS A 37 -13.13 -1.16 -36.38
CA HIS A 37 -12.59 -2.35 -37.08
C HIS A 37 -12.60 -3.62 -36.23
N GLY A 38 -13.06 -3.56 -34.97
CA GLY A 38 -13.02 -4.69 -34.04
C GLY A 38 -11.60 -5.10 -33.66
N GLY A 39 -10.64 -4.17 -33.79
CA GLY A 39 -9.25 -4.40 -33.43
C GLY A 39 -9.04 -4.47 -31.93
N ARG A 40 -8.00 -5.19 -31.52
CA ARG A 40 -7.53 -5.24 -30.13
C ARG A 40 -6.38 -4.26 -29.94
N ALA A 41 -6.17 -3.83 -28.70
CA ALA A 41 -5.06 -2.94 -28.37
C ALA A 41 -3.70 -3.56 -28.76
N PRO A 42 -2.70 -2.73 -29.17
CA PRO A 42 -1.35 -3.22 -29.41
C PRO A 42 -0.81 -3.93 -28.18
N GLY A 43 -0.29 -5.14 -28.35
CA GLY A 43 0.23 -5.96 -27.25
C GLY A 43 -0.78 -6.92 -26.64
N ASP A 44 -2.03 -6.89 -27.09
CA ASP A 44 -3.02 -7.90 -26.71
C ASP A 44 -2.65 -9.23 -27.38
N ASN A 45 -2.03 -10.12 -26.61
CA ASN A 45 -1.70 -11.45 -27.10
C ASN A 45 -2.70 -12.47 -26.53
N THR A 46 -3.20 -13.32 -27.38
CA THR A 46 -4.21 -14.34 -27.04
C THR A 46 -3.61 -15.66 -26.56
N TYR A 47 -2.32 -15.68 -26.27
CA TYR A 47 -1.60 -16.93 -25.99
C TYR A 47 -1.83 -17.51 -24.59
N ALA A 48 -2.22 -16.70 -23.64
CA ALA A 48 -2.47 -17.15 -22.27
C ALA A 48 -3.85 -16.68 -21.80
N ASN A 49 -4.82 -17.59 -21.85
CA ASN A 49 -6.14 -17.37 -21.21
C ASN A 49 -6.03 -17.76 -19.74
N LEU A 50 -5.16 -17.06 -18.99
CA LEU A 50 -4.97 -17.32 -17.57
C LEU A 50 -6.12 -16.69 -16.79
N PRO A 51 -6.64 -17.39 -15.77
CA PRO A 51 -7.61 -16.81 -14.84
C PRO A 51 -6.96 -15.66 -14.07
N ILE A 52 -7.72 -14.61 -13.80
CA ILE A 52 -7.29 -13.55 -12.90
C ILE A 52 -7.19 -14.16 -11.49
N ALA A 53 -6.01 -14.03 -10.88
CA ALA A 53 -5.81 -14.49 -9.50
C ALA A 53 -6.68 -13.68 -8.53
N ASN A 54 -7.13 -14.32 -7.45
CA ASN A 54 -7.83 -13.61 -6.39
C ASN A 54 -6.85 -12.65 -5.69
N PHE A 55 -7.26 -11.41 -5.51
CA PHE A 55 -6.45 -10.39 -4.86
C PHE A 55 -6.08 -10.76 -3.42
N GLY A 56 -6.98 -11.41 -2.69
CA GLY A 56 -6.74 -11.87 -1.32
C GLY A 56 -5.58 -12.86 -1.17
N ASP A 57 -5.21 -13.57 -2.26
CA ASP A 57 -4.15 -14.57 -2.24
C ASP A 57 -2.75 -13.97 -2.54
N VAL A 58 -2.69 -12.68 -2.87
CA VAL A 58 -1.41 -11.99 -3.13
C VAL A 58 -0.55 -11.99 -1.87
N GLN A 59 0.68 -12.50 -2.00
CA GLN A 59 1.64 -12.55 -0.90
C GLN A 59 2.60 -11.37 -1.00
N THR A 60 2.69 -10.58 0.04
CA THR A 60 3.66 -9.48 0.13
C THR A 60 4.00 -9.17 1.59
N ARG A 61 5.00 -8.32 1.80
CA ARG A 61 5.34 -7.79 3.13
C ARG A 61 4.62 -6.49 3.36
N TYR A 62 4.39 -6.16 4.62
CA TYR A 62 3.69 -4.95 5.00
C TYR A 62 4.42 -4.20 6.10
N LEU A 63 4.32 -2.87 6.06
CA LEU A 63 4.60 -1.99 7.18
C LEU A 63 3.27 -1.46 7.70
N VAL A 64 2.94 -1.79 8.94
CA VAL A 64 1.73 -1.34 9.63
C VAL A 64 2.15 -0.36 10.71
N ASN A 65 1.70 0.87 10.60
CA ASN A 65 1.93 1.91 11.61
C ASN A 65 0.65 2.16 12.40
N MET A 66 0.79 2.28 13.70
CA MET A 66 -0.35 2.48 14.60
C MET A 66 0.05 3.30 15.83
N TYR A 67 -0.93 3.93 16.46
CA TYR A 67 -0.80 4.49 17.79
C TYR A 67 -1.41 3.51 18.80
N VAL A 68 -0.72 3.29 19.88
CA VAL A 68 -1.11 2.35 20.93
C VAL A 68 -1.05 3.02 22.30
N VAL A 69 -1.80 2.48 23.26
CA VAL A 69 -1.69 2.88 24.67
C VAL A 69 -0.36 2.35 25.19
N ASP A 70 0.47 3.21 25.81
CA ASP A 70 1.76 2.81 26.36
C ASP A 70 1.60 2.24 27.78
N GLU A 71 1.17 0.99 27.82
CA GLU A 71 0.96 0.22 29.05
C GLU A 71 1.67 -1.13 28.98
N LYS A 72 1.91 -1.72 30.15
CA LYS A 72 2.46 -3.08 30.25
C LYS A 72 1.51 -4.10 29.61
N GLY A 73 2.03 -4.85 28.64
CA GLY A 73 1.28 -5.90 27.95
C GLY A 73 0.62 -5.46 26.64
N THR A 74 0.64 -4.18 26.27
CA THR A 74 0.12 -3.68 25.00
C THR A 74 0.78 -4.38 23.81
N LEU A 75 2.10 -4.47 23.79
CA LEU A 75 2.81 -5.15 22.71
C LEU A 75 2.42 -6.64 22.61
N SER A 76 2.22 -7.31 23.74
CA SER A 76 1.76 -8.71 23.74
C SER A 76 0.38 -8.84 23.10
N LYS A 77 -0.56 -7.95 23.42
CA LYS A 77 -1.90 -7.96 22.83
C LYS A 77 -1.87 -7.69 21.33
N VAL A 78 -1.05 -6.73 20.89
CA VAL A 78 -0.87 -6.42 19.48
C VAL A 78 -0.26 -7.62 18.73
N THR A 79 0.80 -8.22 19.26
CA THR A 79 1.45 -9.38 18.61
C THR A 79 0.54 -10.60 18.56
N ASP A 80 -0.33 -10.79 19.57
CA ASP A 80 -1.36 -11.82 19.57
C ASP A 80 -2.37 -11.66 18.44
N VAL A 81 -2.74 -10.42 18.09
CA VAL A 81 -3.64 -10.16 16.95
C VAL A 81 -2.98 -10.59 15.64
N PHE A 82 -1.70 -10.24 15.42
CA PHE A 82 -0.96 -10.69 14.25
C PHE A 82 -0.90 -12.22 14.19
N ALA A 83 -0.55 -12.88 15.29
CA ALA A 83 -0.44 -14.33 15.36
C ALA A 83 -1.79 -15.05 15.08
N LYS A 84 -2.90 -14.54 15.61
CA LYS A 84 -4.24 -15.11 15.39
C LYS A 84 -4.72 -15.01 13.95
N ASN A 85 -4.22 -14.03 13.21
CA ASN A 85 -4.54 -13.83 11.80
C ASN A 85 -3.47 -14.42 10.84
N ASP A 86 -2.59 -15.28 11.35
CA ASP A 86 -1.55 -15.94 10.56
C ASP A 86 -0.61 -14.95 9.84
N VAL A 87 -0.30 -13.83 10.51
CA VAL A 87 0.65 -12.82 10.03
C VAL A 87 1.89 -12.85 10.92
N SER A 88 3.01 -13.26 10.34
CA SER A 88 4.30 -13.31 11.06
C SER A 88 4.98 -11.96 11.06
N ILE A 89 5.52 -11.56 12.21
CA ILE A 89 6.22 -10.28 12.42
C ILE A 89 7.71 -10.46 12.20
N ALA A 90 8.30 -9.62 11.35
CA ALA A 90 9.74 -9.57 11.10
C ALA A 90 10.45 -8.59 12.04
N THR A 91 9.89 -7.40 12.23
CA THR A 91 10.49 -6.34 13.04
C THR A 91 9.42 -5.47 13.67
N VAL A 92 9.72 -4.98 14.86
CA VAL A 92 8.87 -4.01 15.58
C VAL A 92 9.75 -2.83 16.00
N TYR A 93 9.26 -1.63 15.74
CA TYR A 93 9.82 -0.38 16.23
C TYR A 93 8.79 0.32 17.09
N GLN A 94 9.19 0.79 18.25
CA GLN A 94 8.34 1.54 19.16
C GLN A 94 9.05 2.82 19.55
N ASP A 95 8.35 3.95 19.38
CA ASP A 95 8.81 5.27 19.81
C ASP A 95 7.77 5.89 20.75
N GLU A 96 8.22 6.54 21.81
CA GLU A 96 7.36 7.31 22.71
C GLU A 96 6.84 8.55 21.96
N LEU A 97 5.54 8.84 22.08
CA LEU A 97 4.95 10.05 21.53
C LEU A 97 5.17 11.21 22.50
N GLY A 98 5.64 12.35 21.97
CA GLY A 98 5.64 13.59 22.71
C GLY A 98 4.21 14.09 23.00
N GLU A 99 4.03 14.91 24.05
CA GLU A 99 2.69 15.40 24.48
C GLU A 99 1.89 16.03 23.31
N SER A 100 2.52 16.82 22.47
CA SER A 100 1.89 17.46 21.30
C SER A 100 1.47 16.46 20.21
N GLU A 101 2.23 15.38 20.04
CA GLU A 101 1.92 14.31 19.07
C GLU A 101 0.82 13.40 19.60
N ALA A 102 0.82 13.12 20.89
CA ALA A 102 -0.21 12.35 21.58
C ALA A 102 -1.59 13.01 21.47
N ASP A 103 -1.68 14.32 21.69
CA ASP A 103 -2.93 15.08 21.54
C ASP A 103 -3.47 15.01 20.10
N THR A 104 -2.59 15.06 19.10
CA THR A 104 -2.97 14.92 17.69
C THR A 104 -3.39 13.50 17.36
N ALA A 105 -2.74 12.50 17.94
CA ALA A 105 -3.01 11.09 17.68
C ALA A 105 -4.39 10.65 18.21
N VAL A 106 -4.79 11.17 19.37
CA VAL A 106 -6.01 10.77 20.10
C VAL A 106 -7.18 11.72 19.86
N GLY A 107 -6.90 12.92 19.30
CA GLY A 107 -7.94 13.91 18.97
C GLY A 107 -8.48 14.68 20.17
N GLY A 108 -7.69 14.83 21.24
CA GLY A 108 -8.07 15.60 22.42
C GLY A 108 -7.09 15.45 23.58
N ASN A 109 -7.25 16.27 24.60
CA ASN A 109 -6.46 16.24 25.82
C ASN A 109 -6.61 14.88 26.50
N SER A 110 -5.62 14.00 26.37
CA SER A 110 -5.67 12.65 26.95
C SER A 110 -4.62 12.51 28.05
N ASP A 111 -5.09 12.07 29.22
CA ASP A 111 -4.28 11.86 30.43
C ASP A 111 -3.42 10.56 30.35
N GLY A 112 -3.42 9.87 29.18
CA GLY A 112 -2.73 8.60 28.94
C GLY A 112 -1.38 8.76 28.26
N LYS A 113 -0.48 7.81 28.48
CA LYS A 113 0.74 7.66 27.70
C LYS A 113 0.46 6.87 26.44
N PHE A 114 0.99 7.33 25.33
CA PHE A 114 0.83 6.70 24.02
C PHE A 114 2.19 6.49 23.35
N ALA A 115 2.24 5.48 22.51
CA ALA A 115 3.42 5.18 21.72
C ALA A 115 3.05 5.00 20.25
N SER A 116 4.00 5.33 19.37
CA SER A 116 3.96 4.96 17.97
C SER A 116 4.55 3.56 17.81
N LEU A 117 3.81 2.68 17.20
CA LEU A 117 4.24 1.31 16.92
C LEU A 117 4.26 1.07 15.41
N SER A 118 5.42 0.68 14.90
CA SER A 118 5.64 0.32 13.51
C SER A 118 5.99 -1.17 13.42
N VAL A 119 5.17 -1.95 12.75
CA VAL A 119 5.34 -3.40 12.60
C VAL A 119 5.62 -3.74 11.16
N VAL A 120 6.77 -4.39 10.90
CA VAL A 120 7.11 -4.97 9.60
C VAL A 120 6.78 -6.46 9.65
N THR A 121 6.05 -6.94 8.66
CA THR A 121 5.69 -8.37 8.57
C THR A 121 6.64 -9.14 7.67
N HIS A 122 6.68 -10.45 7.83
CA HIS A 122 7.10 -11.38 6.78
C HIS A 122 6.06 -11.42 5.66
N LEU A 123 6.25 -12.28 4.66
CA LEU A 123 5.26 -12.50 3.61
C LEU A 123 3.94 -12.96 4.23
N ALA A 124 2.86 -12.26 3.92
CA ALA A 124 1.51 -12.57 4.34
C ALA A 124 0.53 -12.35 3.18
N SER A 125 -0.59 -13.04 3.19
CA SER A 125 -1.66 -12.82 2.21
C SER A 125 -2.40 -11.52 2.50
N GLU A 126 -2.90 -10.88 1.45
CA GLU A 126 -3.74 -9.68 1.58
C GLU A 126 -4.96 -9.94 2.46
N ALA A 127 -5.58 -11.12 2.34
CA ALA A 127 -6.73 -11.50 3.15
C ALA A 127 -6.39 -11.57 4.64
N ASN A 128 -5.27 -12.21 5.00
CA ASN A 128 -4.83 -12.32 6.39
C ASN A 128 -4.49 -10.96 6.98
N LEU A 129 -3.82 -10.10 6.19
CA LEU A 129 -3.51 -8.75 6.63
C LEU A 129 -4.77 -7.91 6.83
N ALA A 130 -5.73 -7.97 5.91
CA ALA A 130 -6.99 -7.23 6.04
C ALA A 130 -7.73 -7.61 7.32
N ALA A 131 -7.84 -8.92 7.61
CA ALA A 131 -8.43 -9.41 8.86
C ALA A 131 -7.64 -8.95 10.11
N CYS A 132 -6.30 -8.95 10.01
CA CYS A 132 -5.43 -8.47 11.08
C CYS A 132 -5.65 -6.97 11.36
N VAL A 133 -5.72 -6.13 10.33
CA VAL A 133 -5.94 -4.68 10.47
C VAL A 133 -7.33 -4.38 11.06
N GLU A 134 -8.36 -5.11 10.66
CA GLU A 134 -9.70 -5.01 11.24
C GLU A 134 -9.69 -5.35 12.73
N ALA A 135 -9.09 -6.48 13.11
CA ALA A 135 -8.97 -6.90 14.51
C ALA A 135 -8.10 -5.95 15.35
N LEU A 136 -7.07 -5.33 14.77
CA LEU A 136 -6.29 -4.27 15.44
C LEU A 136 -7.16 -3.05 15.74
N GLY A 137 -8.04 -2.66 14.81
CA GLY A 137 -8.97 -1.54 14.99
C GLY A 137 -10.02 -1.77 16.08
N GLU A 138 -10.33 -3.03 16.40
CA GLU A 138 -11.26 -3.41 17.47
C GLU A 138 -10.56 -3.57 18.83
N SER A 139 -9.23 -3.52 18.89
CA SER A 139 -8.46 -3.73 20.10
C SER A 139 -8.42 -2.50 21.00
N ASP A 140 -8.80 -2.60 22.25
CA ASP A 140 -8.72 -1.52 23.26
C ASP A 140 -7.30 -0.98 23.46
N SER A 141 -6.27 -1.72 23.06
CA SER A 141 -4.87 -1.33 23.18
C SER A 141 -4.36 -0.52 21.99
N VAL A 142 -5.11 -0.51 20.87
CA VAL A 142 -4.79 0.24 19.66
C VAL A 142 -5.70 1.45 19.55
N VAL A 143 -5.11 2.62 19.60
CA VAL A 143 -5.85 3.88 19.45
C VAL A 143 -6.31 4.06 18.00
N ARG A 144 -5.38 3.83 17.08
CA ARG A 144 -5.66 3.94 15.65
C ARG A 144 -4.54 3.30 14.81
N VAL A 145 -4.91 2.58 13.78
CA VAL A 145 -3.99 2.23 12.68
C VAL A 145 -3.85 3.45 11.76
N THR A 146 -2.63 3.96 11.61
CA THR A 146 -2.36 5.20 10.87
C THR A 146 -2.06 4.95 9.40
N SER A 147 -1.36 3.87 9.10
CA SER A 147 -1.07 3.47 7.72
C SER A 147 -0.74 1.99 7.59
N VAL A 148 -1.06 1.44 6.43
CA VAL A 148 -0.68 0.10 5.99
C VAL A 148 -0.05 0.23 4.62
N LEU A 149 1.24 -0.10 4.51
CA LEU A 149 2.02 0.04 3.29
C LEU A 149 2.56 -1.31 2.84
N ARG A 150 2.45 -1.61 1.57
CA ARG A 150 3.11 -2.77 0.98
C ARG A 150 4.60 -2.49 0.83
N MET A 151 5.40 -3.49 1.14
CA MET A 151 6.84 -3.42 0.99
C MET A 151 7.28 -4.35 -0.13
N GLU A 152 7.89 -3.77 -1.15
CA GLU A 152 8.55 -4.53 -2.20
C GLU A 152 9.98 -4.87 -1.77
N GLY A 153 10.49 -5.99 -2.26
CA GLY A 153 11.86 -6.45 -2.01
C GLY A 153 11.90 -7.89 -1.51
N GLN A 154 13.00 -8.57 -1.79
CA GLN A 154 13.24 -9.91 -1.29
C GLN A 154 13.75 -9.87 0.15
N GLU A 155 13.30 -10.80 0.98
CA GLU A 155 14.00 -11.12 2.22
C GLU A 155 15.42 -11.61 1.87
N LYS A 156 16.44 -10.95 2.43
CA LYS A 156 17.83 -11.42 2.33
C LYS A 156 18.08 -12.49 3.37
#